data_ecbbedbacfdbbff145b112a9cb2ef1a4
#
_entry.id   ecbbedbacfdbbff145b112a9cb2ef1a4
#
_cell.length_a   1.000
_cell.length_b   1.000
_cell.length_c   1.000
_cell.angle_alpha   90.00
_cell.angle_beta   90.00
_cell.angle_gamma   90.00
#
_symmetry.space_group_name_H-M   'P 1'
#
loop_
_entity.id
_entity.type
_entity.pdbx_description
1 polymer ?
#
loop_
_entity_poly.entity_id
_entity_poly.type
_entity_poly.pdbx_seq_one_letter_code
_entity_poly.pdbx_strand_id
1 'polypeptide(L)'
;MRVLAVDPGLTRCGIGVVDGVPGRRLSLVEVGVIRTPSSDPTPKRLVAIEDEMRLWFERHRPEAIAIERVFADTNVSTVVGTAQVTGVVMLLAERRGLPVTMHTPTEVKAAVSGSGRADKAQVTAMVTRLLGLATAPRPADAADALALAICHVWRGSVQQRLTEAAAAHGGRPSGIPSRVPRRAASGSVRAVPAGSRATTVRPNPGAPRP
;
A
#
# COMPACT_ATOMS: atom_id res chain seq x y z
N MET A 1 -6.64 18.38 -2.70
CA MET A 1 -6.78 17.04 -2.17
C MET A 1 -5.61 16.73 -1.25
N ARG A 2 -5.87 15.99 -0.18
CA ARG A 2 -4.84 15.47 0.73
C ARG A 2 -4.52 14.03 0.37
N VAL A 3 -3.27 13.77 0.04
CA VAL A 3 -2.77 12.44 -0.31
C VAL A 3 -1.86 11.93 0.78
N LEU A 4 -2.11 10.71 1.26
CA LEU A 4 -1.17 9.96 2.07
C LEU A 4 -0.50 8.92 1.18
N ALA A 5 0.80 9.01 1.04
CA ALA A 5 1.61 8.10 0.24
C ALA A 5 2.42 7.17 1.13
N VAL A 6 2.54 5.93 0.70
CA VAL A 6 3.26 4.87 1.42
C VAL A 6 4.27 4.22 0.49
N ASP A 7 5.54 4.28 0.88
CA ASP A 7 6.62 3.45 0.35
C ASP A 7 6.75 2.22 1.24
N PRO A 8 6.15 1.07 0.85
CA PRO A 8 5.94 -0.04 1.76
C PRO A 8 7.22 -0.85 1.98
N GLY A 9 7.62 -0.99 3.22
CA GLY A 9 8.71 -1.86 3.64
C GLY A 9 8.50 -2.41 5.04
N LEU A 10 8.75 -3.72 5.24
CA LEU A 10 8.48 -4.36 6.54
C LEU A 10 9.40 -3.82 7.65
N THR A 11 10.65 -3.47 7.36
CA THR A 11 11.59 -2.92 8.34
C THR A 11 11.52 -1.39 8.42
N ARG A 12 11.25 -0.75 7.29
CA ARG A 12 11.15 0.69 7.13
C ARG A 12 10.04 0.98 6.14
N CYS A 13 8.98 1.60 6.61
CA CYS A 13 7.85 2.00 5.79
C CYS A 13 7.80 3.52 5.74
N GLY A 14 8.10 4.10 4.59
CA GLY A 14 8.04 5.55 4.37
C GLY A 14 6.60 6.02 4.26
N ILE A 15 6.27 7.15 4.92
CA ILE A 15 4.95 7.76 4.83
C ILE A 15 5.12 9.25 4.56
N GLY A 16 4.35 9.78 3.60
CA GLY A 16 4.33 11.21 3.30
C GLY A 16 2.91 11.70 3.10
N VAL A 17 2.58 12.85 3.67
CA VAL A 17 1.28 13.50 3.48
C VAL A 17 1.48 14.85 2.82
N VAL A 18 0.84 15.03 1.67
CA VAL A 18 0.95 16.25 0.85
C VAL A 18 -0.45 16.76 0.52
N ASP A 19 -0.65 18.05 0.69
CA ASP A 19 -1.80 18.76 0.16
C ASP A 19 -1.46 19.39 -1.18
N GLY A 20 -2.36 19.23 -2.16
CA GLY A 20 -2.15 19.84 -3.46
C GLY A 20 -3.35 19.74 -4.40
N VAL A 21 -3.22 20.48 -5.50
CA VAL A 21 -4.13 20.44 -6.65
C VAL A 21 -3.25 20.43 -7.89
N PRO A 22 -3.60 19.65 -8.93
CA PRO A 22 -2.83 19.62 -10.18
C PRO A 22 -2.56 21.03 -10.74
N GLY A 23 -1.30 21.30 -11.08
CA GLY A 23 -0.88 22.60 -11.64
C GLY A 23 -0.79 23.74 -10.61
N ARG A 24 -1.01 23.49 -9.34
CA ARG A 24 -0.85 24.47 -8.25
C ARG A 24 0.25 24.08 -7.29
N ARG A 25 0.55 25.00 -6.35
CA ARG A 25 1.55 24.79 -5.31
C ARG A 25 1.16 23.59 -4.43
N LEU A 26 2.16 22.77 -4.11
CA LEU A 26 2.06 21.67 -3.19
C LEU A 26 2.47 22.11 -1.76
N SER A 27 1.92 21.49 -0.74
CA SER A 27 2.29 21.77 0.65
C SER A 27 2.59 20.46 1.37
N LEU A 28 3.75 20.39 2.01
CA LEU A 28 4.05 19.31 2.95
C LEU A 28 3.13 19.44 4.17
N VAL A 29 2.45 18.34 4.53
CA VAL A 29 1.69 18.25 5.78
C VAL A 29 2.52 17.56 6.86
N GLU A 30 2.94 16.33 6.59
CA GLU A 30 3.83 15.57 7.48
C GLU A 30 4.57 14.49 6.69
N VAL A 31 5.73 14.09 7.18
CA VAL A 31 6.50 12.97 6.62
C VAL A 31 7.16 12.18 7.75
N GLY A 32 7.23 10.87 7.61
CA GLY A 32 7.84 10.00 8.60
C GLY A 32 8.21 8.63 8.05
N VAL A 33 8.78 7.81 8.92
CA VAL A 33 9.12 6.42 8.62
C VAL A 33 8.74 5.55 9.81
N ILE A 34 7.82 4.62 9.61
CA ILE A 34 7.53 3.55 10.57
C ILE A 34 8.69 2.56 10.54
N ARG A 35 9.17 2.18 11.70
CA ARG A 35 10.27 1.23 11.85
C ARG A 35 9.85 0.07 12.71
N THR A 36 10.15 -1.15 12.25
CA THR A 36 9.95 -2.37 13.04
C THR A 36 11.27 -3.12 13.17
N PRO A 37 11.59 -3.69 14.35
CA PRO A 37 12.81 -4.47 14.54
C PRO A 37 12.81 -5.72 13.64
N SER A 38 13.92 -6.00 12.97
CA SER A 38 14.06 -7.20 12.15
C SER A 38 14.09 -8.49 12.96
N SER A 39 14.37 -8.40 14.27
CA SER A 39 14.32 -9.50 15.22
C SER A 39 12.90 -9.93 15.59
N ASP A 40 11.90 -9.07 15.40
CA ASP A 40 10.53 -9.41 15.70
C ASP A 40 9.91 -10.30 14.61
N PRO A 41 9.03 -11.24 14.98
CA PRO A 41 8.30 -12.05 14.00
C PRO A 41 7.41 -11.19 13.12
N THR A 42 7.29 -11.57 11.83
CA THR A 42 6.50 -10.82 10.83
C THR A 42 5.09 -10.44 11.29
N PRO A 43 4.27 -11.32 11.91
CA PRO A 43 2.93 -10.93 12.36
C PRO A 43 2.94 -9.75 13.34
N LYS A 44 3.87 -9.74 14.31
CA LYS A 44 4.03 -8.64 15.28
C LYS A 44 4.40 -7.33 14.59
N ARG A 45 5.29 -7.39 13.61
CA ARG A 45 5.70 -6.23 12.82
C ARG A 45 4.56 -5.66 12.00
N LEU A 46 3.71 -6.51 11.40
CA LEU A 46 2.54 -6.08 10.65
C LEU A 46 1.50 -5.39 11.54
N VAL A 47 1.30 -5.88 12.77
CA VAL A 47 0.43 -5.21 13.76
C VAL A 47 0.99 -3.82 14.10
N ALA A 48 2.28 -3.71 14.38
CA ALA A 48 2.90 -2.41 14.67
C ALA A 48 2.77 -1.41 13.51
N ILE A 49 2.88 -1.89 12.26
CA ILE A 49 2.66 -1.05 11.08
C ILE A 49 1.17 -0.67 10.96
N GLU A 50 0.25 -1.60 11.21
CA GLU A 50 -1.19 -1.31 11.18
C GLU A 50 -1.55 -0.23 12.21
N ASP A 51 -1.09 -0.36 13.45
CA ASP A 51 -1.39 0.57 14.53
C ASP A 51 -0.90 1.99 14.21
N GLU A 52 0.35 2.14 13.76
CA GLU A 52 0.90 3.42 13.34
C GLU A 52 0.13 4.01 12.13
N MET A 53 -0.19 3.19 11.12
CA MET A 53 -0.96 3.64 9.96
C MET A 53 -2.35 4.13 10.34
N ARG A 54 -3.01 3.50 11.33
CA ARG A 54 -4.30 3.97 11.85
C ARG A 54 -4.18 5.38 12.42
N LEU A 55 -3.13 5.65 13.21
CA LEU A 55 -2.87 6.98 13.77
C LEU A 55 -2.64 8.03 12.67
N TRP A 56 -1.90 7.67 11.61
CA TRP A 56 -1.70 8.55 10.46
C TRP A 56 -3.01 8.86 9.74
N PHE A 57 -3.87 7.87 9.50
CA PHE A 57 -5.17 8.07 8.87
C PHE A 57 -6.10 8.93 9.71
N GLU A 58 -6.13 8.72 11.02
CA GLU A 58 -6.97 9.51 11.94
C GLU A 58 -6.50 10.96 12.04
N ARG A 59 -5.20 11.17 12.17
CA ARG A 59 -4.59 12.49 12.29
C ARG A 59 -4.75 13.32 11.02
N HIS A 60 -4.49 12.73 9.87
CA HIS A 60 -4.41 13.48 8.62
C HIS A 60 -5.67 13.43 7.78
N ARG A 61 -6.54 12.47 7.98
CA ARG A 61 -7.80 12.29 7.22
C ARG A 61 -7.57 12.45 5.71
N PRO A 62 -6.73 11.60 5.08
CA PRO A 62 -6.44 11.71 3.67
C PRO A 62 -7.69 11.47 2.81
N GLU A 63 -7.71 12.04 1.62
CA GLU A 63 -8.76 11.85 0.61
C GLU A 63 -8.38 10.73 -0.37
N ALA A 64 -7.09 10.39 -0.48
CA ALA A 64 -6.60 9.31 -1.33
C ALA A 64 -5.31 8.72 -0.77
N ILE A 65 -5.07 7.45 -1.09
CA ILE A 65 -3.87 6.71 -0.73
C ILE A 65 -3.08 6.39 -1.99
N ALA A 66 -1.78 6.72 -1.96
CA ALA A 66 -0.82 6.34 -2.99
C ALA A 66 0.14 5.27 -2.43
N ILE A 67 0.37 4.19 -3.18
CA ILE A 67 1.30 3.12 -2.77
C ILE A 67 2.31 2.90 -3.89
N GLU A 68 3.60 2.73 -3.55
CA GLU A 68 4.58 2.33 -4.54
C GLU A 68 4.35 0.88 -4.96
N ARG A 69 4.34 0.66 -6.29
CA ARG A 69 4.19 -0.68 -6.85
C ARG A 69 5.53 -1.41 -6.80
N VAL A 70 5.55 -2.54 -6.12
CA VAL A 70 6.72 -3.42 -6.04
C VAL A 70 6.83 -4.26 -7.31
N PHE A 71 8.05 -4.36 -7.83
CA PHE A 71 8.42 -5.30 -8.89
C PHE A 71 9.26 -6.44 -8.33
N ALA A 72 9.13 -7.62 -8.92
CA ALA A 72 9.77 -8.86 -8.45
C ALA A 72 11.29 -8.96 -8.73
N ASP A 73 11.97 -7.86 -9.09
CA ASP A 73 13.36 -7.87 -9.52
C ASP A 73 14.40 -7.92 -8.38
N THR A 74 13.92 -7.99 -7.13
CA THR A 74 14.76 -7.96 -5.94
C THR A 74 14.58 -9.23 -5.10
N ASN A 75 15.38 -9.36 -4.04
CA ASN A 75 15.35 -10.47 -3.11
C ASN A 75 13.91 -10.84 -2.69
N VAL A 76 13.52 -12.10 -2.91
CA VAL A 76 12.16 -12.62 -2.67
C VAL A 76 11.65 -12.32 -1.26
N SER A 77 12.51 -12.40 -0.24
CA SER A 77 12.11 -12.10 1.15
C SER A 77 11.70 -10.65 1.34
N THR A 78 12.36 -9.72 0.65
CA THR A 78 12.00 -8.28 0.65
C THR A 78 10.66 -8.07 -0.05
N VAL A 79 10.47 -8.70 -1.21
CA VAL A 79 9.23 -8.61 -1.99
C VAL A 79 8.03 -9.11 -1.17
N VAL A 80 8.16 -10.26 -0.49
CA VAL A 80 7.10 -10.82 0.36
C VAL A 80 6.75 -9.86 1.49
N GLY A 81 7.74 -9.35 2.22
CA GLY A 81 7.51 -8.39 3.31
C GLY A 81 6.82 -7.11 2.83
N THR A 82 7.25 -6.57 1.70
CA THR A 82 6.65 -5.38 1.10
C THR A 82 5.20 -5.64 0.65
N ALA A 83 4.93 -6.79 0.03
CA ALA A 83 3.58 -7.17 -0.38
C ALA A 83 2.63 -7.32 0.83
N GLN A 84 3.11 -7.86 1.95
CA GLN A 84 2.34 -7.96 3.18
C GLN A 84 1.97 -6.58 3.74
N VAL A 85 2.93 -5.65 3.81
CA VAL A 85 2.66 -4.26 4.23
C VAL A 85 1.68 -3.58 3.28
N THR A 86 1.87 -3.73 1.97
CA THR A 86 0.94 -3.22 0.96
C THR A 86 -0.48 -3.71 1.21
N GLY A 87 -0.66 -5.01 1.49
CA GLY A 87 -1.96 -5.60 1.81
C GLY A 87 -2.60 -4.99 3.07
N VAL A 88 -1.83 -4.74 4.12
CA VAL A 88 -2.32 -4.06 5.33
C VAL A 88 -2.80 -2.64 5.01
N VAL A 89 -2.02 -1.86 4.26
CA VAL A 89 -2.40 -0.49 3.87
C VAL A 89 -3.67 -0.47 3.02
N MET A 90 -3.76 -1.35 2.02
CA MET A 90 -4.94 -1.47 1.17
C MET A 90 -6.19 -1.83 1.97
N LEU A 91 -6.08 -2.79 2.90
CA LEU A 91 -7.19 -3.19 3.77
C LEU A 91 -7.66 -2.03 4.65
N LEU A 92 -6.74 -1.26 5.23
CA LEU A 92 -7.05 -0.10 6.06
C LEU A 92 -7.70 1.03 5.26
N ALA A 93 -7.26 1.25 4.03
CA ALA A 93 -7.84 2.23 3.12
C ALA A 93 -9.27 1.84 2.72
N GLU A 94 -9.48 0.60 2.29
CA GLU A 94 -10.80 0.07 1.89
C GLU A 94 -11.82 0.16 3.03
N ARG A 95 -11.44 -0.20 4.26
CA ARG A 95 -12.30 -0.07 5.44
C ARG A 95 -12.76 1.36 5.72
N ARG A 96 -12.08 2.36 5.15
CA ARG A 96 -12.40 3.79 5.26
C ARG A 96 -13.02 4.38 3.99
N GLY A 97 -13.23 3.56 2.96
CA GLY A 97 -13.74 4.01 1.67
C GLY A 97 -12.77 4.94 0.93
N LEU A 98 -11.46 4.82 1.19
CA LEU A 98 -10.44 5.67 0.57
C LEU A 98 -9.95 5.04 -0.73
N PRO A 99 -9.91 5.79 -1.84
CA PRO A 99 -9.36 5.30 -3.09
C PRO A 99 -7.85 5.04 -2.97
N VAL A 100 -7.41 3.89 -3.48
CA VAL A 100 -6.01 3.48 -3.51
C VAL A 100 -5.50 3.46 -4.94
N THR A 101 -4.38 4.10 -5.19
CA THR A 101 -3.69 4.04 -6.49
C THR A 101 -2.24 3.59 -6.30
N MET A 102 -1.81 2.64 -7.11
CA MET A 102 -0.43 2.18 -7.13
C MET A 102 0.33 2.85 -8.26
N HIS A 103 1.52 3.38 -7.96
CA HIS A 103 2.42 4.00 -8.94
C HIS A 103 3.74 3.23 -9.03
N THR A 104 4.25 3.08 -10.25
CA THR A 104 5.57 2.50 -10.47
C THR A 104 6.69 3.49 -10.13
N PRO A 105 7.89 3.03 -9.73
CA PRO A 105 9.04 3.91 -9.51
C PRO A 105 9.36 4.81 -10.72
N THR A 106 9.20 4.28 -11.93
CA THR A 106 9.42 5.04 -13.17
C THR A 106 8.40 6.16 -13.35
N GLU A 107 7.13 5.92 -13.02
CA GLU A 107 6.08 6.95 -13.05
C GLU A 107 6.33 8.04 -12.03
N VAL A 108 6.75 7.67 -10.81
CA VAL A 108 7.10 8.62 -9.74
C VAL A 108 8.26 9.51 -10.18
N LYS A 109 9.35 8.92 -10.67
CA LYS A 109 10.50 9.66 -11.18
C LYS A 109 10.12 10.61 -12.31
N ALA A 110 9.38 10.11 -13.29
CA ALA A 110 8.94 10.93 -14.44
C ALA A 110 8.02 12.09 -14.00
N ALA A 111 7.12 11.87 -13.06
CA ALA A 111 6.24 12.90 -12.55
C ALA A 111 7.01 14.02 -11.84
N VAL A 112 7.94 13.66 -10.95
CA VAL A 112 8.64 14.62 -10.08
C VAL A 112 9.78 15.34 -10.80
N SER A 113 10.56 14.62 -11.63
CA SER A 113 11.78 15.17 -12.27
C SER A 113 11.66 15.41 -13.77
N GLY A 114 10.56 14.99 -14.39
CA GLY A 114 10.41 14.98 -15.85
C GLY A 114 11.08 13.81 -16.56
N SER A 115 11.82 12.94 -15.84
CA SER A 115 12.53 11.80 -16.41
C SER A 115 12.35 10.54 -15.58
N GLY A 116 11.83 9.45 -16.17
CA GLY A 116 11.72 8.14 -15.52
C GLY A 116 13.07 7.48 -15.19
N ARG A 117 14.17 8.04 -15.70
CA ARG A 117 15.55 7.56 -15.45
C ARG A 117 16.29 8.39 -14.40
N ALA A 118 15.63 9.37 -13.77
CA ALA A 118 16.25 10.20 -12.74
C ALA A 118 16.82 9.34 -11.60
N ASP A 119 17.97 9.75 -11.09
CA ASP A 119 18.57 9.15 -9.91
C ASP A 119 17.91 9.65 -8.61
N LYS A 120 18.25 9.05 -7.48
CA LYS A 120 17.69 9.42 -6.18
C LYS A 120 18.03 10.87 -5.77
N ALA A 121 19.21 11.35 -6.09
CA ALA A 121 19.62 12.72 -5.76
C ALA A 121 18.79 13.75 -6.51
N GLN A 122 18.56 13.50 -7.79
CA GLN A 122 17.72 14.35 -8.65
C GLN A 122 16.26 14.38 -8.15
N VAL A 123 15.68 13.22 -7.83
CA VAL A 123 14.32 13.13 -7.28
C VAL A 123 14.23 13.88 -5.95
N THR A 124 15.17 13.65 -5.03
CA THR A 124 15.19 14.32 -3.72
C THR A 124 15.32 15.84 -3.87
N ALA A 125 16.19 16.34 -4.76
CA ALA A 125 16.34 17.76 -5.04
C ALA A 125 15.03 18.36 -5.56
N MET A 126 14.35 17.66 -6.46
CA MET A 126 13.05 18.13 -7.01
C MET A 126 11.96 18.12 -5.94
N VAL A 127 11.85 17.08 -5.11
CA VAL A 127 10.91 17.05 -3.96
C VAL A 127 11.14 18.26 -3.04
N THR A 128 12.40 18.50 -2.67
CA THR A 128 12.79 19.63 -1.82
C THR A 128 12.32 20.96 -2.43
N ARG A 129 12.56 21.16 -3.73
CA ARG A 129 12.16 22.36 -4.46
C ARG A 129 10.64 22.51 -4.58
N LEU A 130 9.93 21.44 -4.97
CA LEU A 130 8.49 21.44 -5.21
C LEU A 130 7.68 21.72 -3.95
N LEU A 131 8.15 21.22 -2.80
CA LEU A 131 7.53 21.43 -1.50
C LEU A 131 8.07 22.68 -0.78
N GLY A 132 9.07 23.37 -1.35
CA GLY A 132 9.68 24.56 -0.75
C GLY A 132 10.38 24.28 0.57
N LEU A 133 11.01 23.12 0.71
CA LEU A 133 11.67 22.71 1.96
C LEU A 133 13.04 23.40 2.10
N ALA A 134 13.40 23.79 3.31
CA ALA A 134 14.70 24.38 3.60
C ALA A 134 15.86 23.38 3.47
N THR A 135 15.59 22.09 3.73
CA THR A 135 16.56 20.99 3.64
C THR A 135 15.92 19.76 3.00
N ALA A 136 16.76 18.92 2.41
CA ALA A 136 16.30 17.65 1.84
C ALA A 136 15.67 16.74 2.91
N PRO A 137 14.53 16.07 2.60
CA PRO A 137 13.90 15.15 3.53
C PRO A 137 14.86 14.01 3.92
N ARG A 138 14.85 13.66 5.19
CA ARG A 138 15.64 12.54 5.72
C ARG A 138 14.77 11.67 6.64
N PRO A 139 14.97 10.36 6.67
CA PRO A 139 15.86 9.54 5.81
C PRO A 139 15.35 9.43 4.36
N ALA A 140 16.06 8.68 3.50
CA ALA A 140 15.73 8.56 2.06
C ALA A 140 14.29 8.09 1.82
N ASP A 141 13.78 7.15 2.63
CA ASP A 141 12.40 6.63 2.53
C ASP A 141 11.35 7.75 2.69
N ALA A 142 11.66 8.81 3.43
CA ALA A 142 10.81 9.99 3.55
C ALA A 142 10.72 10.77 2.22
N ALA A 143 11.83 10.90 1.51
CA ALA A 143 11.86 11.55 0.20
C ALA A 143 11.10 10.73 -0.85
N ASP A 144 11.25 9.40 -0.81
CA ASP A 144 10.56 8.48 -1.72
C ASP A 144 9.03 8.55 -1.51
N ALA A 145 8.55 8.54 -0.26
CA ALA A 145 7.13 8.71 0.05
C ALA A 145 6.56 10.07 -0.38
N LEU A 146 7.33 11.16 -0.20
CA LEU A 146 6.90 12.48 -0.68
C LEU A 146 6.86 12.56 -2.21
N ALA A 147 7.83 11.98 -2.90
CA ALA A 147 7.83 11.90 -4.37
C ALA A 147 6.57 11.18 -4.88
N LEU A 148 6.20 10.09 -4.22
CA LEU A 148 4.99 9.32 -4.52
C LEU A 148 3.71 10.13 -4.29
N ALA A 149 3.62 10.89 -3.18
CA ALA A 149 2.49 11.76 -2.91
C ALA A 149 2.34 12.85 -3.98
N ILE A 150 3.43 13.50 -4.37
CA ILE A 150 3.47 14.50 -5.44
C ILE A 150 3.01 13.88 -6.77
N CYS A 151 3.53 12.71 -7.13
CA CYS A 151 3.13 11.99 -8.32
C CYS A 151 1.61 11.76 -8.34
N HIS A 152 1.04 11.31 -7.21
CA HIS A 152 -0.39 11.05 -7.10
C HIS A 152 -1.22 12.33 -7.24
N VAL A 153 -0.84 13.44 -6.57
CA VAL A 153 -1.54 14.73 -6.72
C VAL A 153 -1.61 15.16 -8.18
N TRP A 154 -0.56 14.98 -8.96
CA TRP A 154 -0.52 15.41 -10.35
C TRP A 154 -1.17 14.44 -11.34
N ARG A 155 -1.09 13.14 -11.10
CA ARG A 155 -1.56 12.10 -12.04
C ARG A 155 -2.84 11.39 -11.59
N GLY A 156 -3.05 11.26 -10.29
CA GLY A 156 -4.19 10.50 -9.73
C GLY A 156 -5.53 11.06 -10.16
N SER A 157 -5.66 12.38 -10.20
CA SER A 157 -6.90 13.06 -10.65
C SER A 157 -7.21 12.83 -12.13
N VAL A 158 -6.20 12.70 -12.98
CA VAL A 158 -6.38 12.41 -14.43
C VAL A 158 -6.78 10.95 -14.59
N GLN A 159 -6.11 10.04 -13.91
CA GLN A 159 -6.42 8.61 -13.98
C GLN A 159 -7.83 8.32 -13.44
N GLN A 160 -8.21 8.95 -12.34
CA GLN A 160 -9.54 8.81 -11.76
C GLN A 160 -10.63 9.33 -12.72
N ARG A 161 -10.45 10.50 -13.31
CA ARG A 161 -11.38 11.06 -14.33
C ARG A 161 -11.51 10.16 -15.56
N LEU A 162 -10.39 9.57 -16.03
CA LEU A 162 -10.42 8.62 -17.14
C LEU A 162 -11.18 7.36 -16.80
N THR A 163 -11.01 6.83 -15.57
CA THR A 163 -11.74 5.65 -15.09
C THR A 163 -13.23 5.95 -14.93
N GLU A 164 -13.59 7.09 -14.37
CA GLU A 164 -14.98 7.54 -14.23
C GLU A 164 -15.63 7.78 -15.59
N ALA A 165 -14.92 8.42 -16.52
CA ALA A 165 -15.41 8.63 -17.88
C ALA A 165 -15.59 7.29 -18.63
N ALA A 166 -14.68 6.34 -18.49
CA ALA A 166 -14.81 5.02 -19.08
C ALA A 166 -16.01 4.23 -18.50
N ALA A 167 -16.24 4.35 -17.18
CA ALA A 167 -17.40 3.75 -16.52
C ALA A 167 -18.72 4.39 -16.98
N ALA A 168 -18.74 5.72 -17.11
CA ALA A 168 -19.93 6.47 -17.59
C ALA A 168 -20.30 6.18 -19.06
N HIS A 169 -19.32 5.80 -19.88
CA HIS A 169 -19.55 5.47 -21.31
C HIS A 169 -19.80 3.99 -21.58
N GLY A 170 -20.04 3.14 -20.55
CA GLY A 170 -20.39 1.73 -20.71
C GLY A 170 -19.32 0.86 -21.36
N GLY A 171 -18.10 1.35 -21.48
CA GLY A 171 -16.97 0.62 -22.04
C GLY A 171 -16.43 -0.42 -21.06
N ARG A 172 -16.79 -1.70 -21.27
CA ARG A 172 -16.05 -2.82 -20.66
C ARG A 172 -14.57 -2.67 -21.02
N PRO A 173 -13.64 -2.76 -20.07
CA PRO A 173 -12.23 -2.83 -20.41
C PRO A 173 -12.02 -4.09 -21.27
N SER A 174 -11.65 -3.89 -22.53
CA SER A 174 -11.27 -4.93 -23.46
C SER A 174 -9.94 -5.51 -22.99
N GLY A 175 -9.97 -6.72 -22.42
CA GLY A 175 -8.73 -7.43 -22.20
C GLY A 175 -8.62 -8.27 -20.94
N ILE A 176 -9.58 -9.15 -20.67
CA ILE A 176 -9.32 -10.49 -20.11
C ILE A 176 -10.47 -11.37 -20.58
N PRO A 177 -10.24 -12.40 -21.40
CA PRO A 177 -11.29 -13.35 -21.73
C PRO A 177 -11.59 -14.17 -20.48
N SER A 178 -12.69 -13.88 -19.81
CA SER A 178 -13.26 -14.72 -18.76
C SER A 178 -13.92 -15.94 -19.41
N ARG A 179 -13.11 -16.85 -19.95
CA ARG A 179 -13.55 -18.19 -20.31
C ARG A 179 -12.79 -19.20 -19.47
N VAL A 180 -13.11 -19.25 -18.20
CA VAL A 180 -12.97 -20.52 -17.49
C VAL A 180 -14.13 -21.39 -17.96
N PRO A 181 -13.90 -22.54 -18.64
CA PRO A 181 -14.96 -23.41 -19.00
C PRO A 181 -15.60 -23.95 -17.73
N ARG A 182 -16.88 -23.67 -17.52
CA ARG A 182 -17.68 -24.35 -16.50
C ARG A 182 -17.67 -25.83 -16.86
N ARG A 183 -16.84 -26.62 -16.19
CA ARG A 183 -16.95 -28.08 -16.20
C ARG A 183 -18.33 -28.42 -15.64
N ALA A 184 -19.18 -29.00 -16.46
CA ALA A 184 -20.46 -29.55 -16.04
C ALA A 184 -20.19 -30.57 -14.92
N ALA A 185 -20.64 -30.26 -13.71
CA ALA A 185 -20.64 -31.20 -12.61
C ALA A 185 -21.86 -32.13 -12.78
N SER A 186 -21.67 -33.22 -13.51
CA SER A 186 -22.52 -34.41 -13.38
C SER A 186 -21.76 -35.37 -12.45
N GLY A 187 -22.11 -35.37 -11.20
CA GLY A 187 -21.54 -36.26 -10.20
C GLY A 187 -22.33 -36.10 -8.91
N SER A 188 -23.28 -37.00 -8.69
CA SER A 188 -24.06 -37.12 -7.48
C SER A 188 -23.15 -37.25 -6.28
N VAL A 189 -23.14 -36.22 -5.40
CA VAL A 189 -22.51 -36.29 -4.09
C VAL A 189 -23.40 -37.12 -3.18
N ARG A 190 -22.98 -38.35 -2.91
CA ARG A 190 -23.55 -39.21 -1.86
C ARG A 190 -23.39 -38.53 -0.52
N ALA A 191 -24.49 -38.29 0.18
CA ALA A 191 -24.52 -37.78 1.52
C ALA A 191 -23.75 -38.72 2.46
N VAL A 192 -22.76 -38.16 3.20
CA VAL A 192 -22.08 -38.85 4.30
C VAL A 192 -22.88 -38.56 5.58
N PRO A 193 -23.25 -39.60 6.38
CA PRO A 193 -24.03 -39.37 7.59
C PRO A 193 -23.19 -38.67 8.67
N ALA A 194 -23.80 -37.69 9.32
CA ALA A 194 -23.28 -37.00 10.51
C ALA A 194 -23.15 -38.01 11.66
N GLY A 195 -21.95 -38.17 12.16
CA GLY A 195 -21.70 -38.97 13.37
C GLY A 195 -20.24 -39.23 13.64
N SER A 196 -19.53 -38.28 14.23
CA SER A 196 -18.47 -38.63 15.19
C SER A 196 -18.30 -37.49 16.19
N ARG A 197 -18.46 -37.90 17.45
CA ARG A 197 -18.38 -37.07 18.65
C ARG A 197 -16.97 -36.51 18.85
N ALA A 198 -16.90 -35.23 19.20
CA ALA A 198 -15.68 -34.59 19.71
C ALA A 198 -15.21 -35.33 20.98
N THR A 199 -14.01 -35.89 20.93
CA THR A 199 -13.34 -36.49 22.11
C THR A 199 -12.69 -35.35 22.89
N THR A 200 -13.30 -34.94 23.98
CA THR A 200 -12.70 -34.06 24.98
C THR A 200 -11.63 -34.83 25.74
N VAL A 201 -10.37 -34.45 25.59
CA VAL A 201 -9.27 -34.92 26.44
C VAL A 201 -9.32 -34.13 27.74
N ARG A 202 -9.63 -34.80 28.85
CA ARG A 202 -9.51 -34.27 30.22
C ARG A 202 -8.03 -34.27 30.65
N PRO A 203 -7.56 -33.22 31.35
CA PRO A 203 -6.21 -33.22 31.91
C PRO A 203 -6.09 -34.24 33.05
N ASN A 204 -4.96 -34.92 33.05
CA ASN A 204 -4.56 -35.91 34.05
C ASN A 204 -4.25 -35.21 35.39
N PRO A 205 -4.86 -35.60 36.56
CA PRO A 205 -4.55 -35.03 37.85
C PRO A 205 -3.45 -35.87 38.54
N GLY A 206 -2.18 -35.55 38.24
CA GLY A 206 -1.08 -36.26 38.88
C GLY A 206 0.30 -35.92 38.36
N ALA A 207 0.72 -34.67 38.53
CA ALA A 207 2.15 -34.33 38.46
C ALA A 207 2.52 -33.42 39.63
N PRO A 208 3.60 -33.70 40.38
CA PRO A 208 4.00 -32.91 41.53
C PRO A 208 4.56 -31.57 41.08
N ARG A 209 4.20 -30.53 41.81
CA ARG A 209 4.79 -29.20 41.68
C ARG A 209 6.16 -29.15 42.33
N PRO A 210 7.16 -28.42 41.73
CA PRO A 210 8.31 -27.95 42.46
C PRO A 210 7.97 -26.72 43.32
#